data_cde290a06d075798d1abf016fb2e2488
#
_entry.id   cde290a06d075798d1abf016fb2e2488
#
_cell.length_a   1.000
_cell.length_b   1.000
_cell.length_c   1.000
_cell.angle_alpha   90.00
_cell.angle_beta   90.00
_cell.angle_gamma   90.00
#
_symmetry.space_group_name_H-M   'P 1'
#
loop_
_entity.id
_entity.type
_entity.pdbx_description
1 polymer ?
#
loop_
_entity_poly.entity_id
_entity_poly.type
_entity_poly.pdbx_seq_one_letter_code
_entity_poly.pdbx_strand_id
1 'polypeptide(L)'
;MKFDRRISRRSFLAAAGVSAAALALTACGGSSSTAASGSTAASGAAASAGGGVLNVMLETEVQSLDPQLATDGTSFEVIANYTDGLMQMDANGAAVEALAESYELSEDGKTYTFHLKDAKWSNGDAVTAADFVFGWQRAVDPANASEYAYMLSDIGQVVNAADIIAGSKPVTDLGITAVDDKTLKVELNVPVSYFLSLMYFPTFYPMNQKFFESCGDTYGTSADTVLSNGAFVMTSYEPAATAFELVKNADYYDADRIALDGLNYQVIKDSQQALMSYQNGDLDITLLNGEQVEQVKDDPEFTSVGAGY
;
A
#
# COMPACT_ATOMS: atom_id res chain seq x y z
N MET A 1 -15.72 13.99 -5.51
CA MET A 1 -14.54 13.16 -5.84
C MET A 1 -13.38 14.11 -6.04
N LYS A 2 -12.35 14.07 -5.19
CA LYS A 2 -11.10 14.78 -5.40
C LYS A 2 -10.26 13.90 -6.34
N PHE A 3 -9.84 14.43 -7.47
CA PHE A 3 -8.93 13.73 -8.37
C PHE A 3 -7.51 13.89 -7.82
N ASP A 4 -6.90 12.78 -7.40
CA ASP A 4 -5.48 12.76 -7.09
C ASP A 4 -4.68 12.87 -8.38
N ARG A 5 -3.98 13.99 -8.55
CA ARG A 5 -3.05 14.22 -9.65
C ARG A 5 -1.64 14.21 -9.08
N ARG A 6 -0.86 13.20 -9.43
CA ARG A 6 0.51 13.00 -8.91
C ARG A 6 1.53 13.24 -10.02
N ILE A 7 2.65 13.88 -9.68
CA ILE A 7 3.85 14.00 -10.52
C ILE A 7 4.93 13.11 -9.92
N SER A 8 5.64 12.34 -10.77
CA SER A 8 6.77 11.52 -10.34
C SER A 8 7.94 11.61 -11.31
N ARG A 9 9.12 12.00 -10.81
CA ARG A 9 10.37 12.07 -11.59
C ARG A 9 10.89 10.70 -12.01
N ARG A 10 10.61 9.65 -11.24
CA ARG A 10 11.14 8.29 -11.49
C ARG A 10 10.34 7.50 -12.52
N SER A 11 9.05 7.78 -12.67
CA SER A 11 8.22 7.08 -13.68
C SER A 11 8.65 7.35 -15.12
N PHE A 12 9.27 8.51 -15.38
CA PHE A 12 9.76 8.87 -16.71
C PHE A 12 11.08 8.19 -17.08
N LEU A 13 11.97 7.96 -16.11
CA LEU A 13 13.27 7.33 -16.35
C LEU A 13 13.16 5.83 -16.63
N ALA A 14 12.15 5.15 -16.14
CA ALA A 14 11.92 3.73 -16.41
C ALA A 14 11.43 3.46 -17.85
N ALA A 15 10.76 4.40 -18.50
CA ALA A 15 10.27 4.25 -19.86
C ALA A 15 11.34 4.54 -20.95
N ALA A 16 12.39 5.30 -20.63
CA ALA A 16 13.48 5.66 -21.55
C ALA A 16 14.64 4.64 -21.60
N GLY A 17 14.67 3.65 -20.70
CA GLY A 17 15.80 2.72 -20.50
C GLY A 17 15.81 1.48 -21.40
N VAL A 18 14.83 1.23 -22.26
CA VAL A 18 14.72 -0.06 -22.98
C VAL A 18 15.21 -0.04 -24.43
N SER A 19 15.72 1.07 -24.97
CA SER A 19 16.07 1.17 -26.39
C SER A 19 17.53 1.44 -26.74
N ALA A 20 18.51 1.25 -25.82
CA ALA A 20 19.93 1.48 -26.16
C ALA A 20 20.90 0.42 -25.60
N ALA A 21 20.65 -0.85 -25.91
CA ALA A 21 21.62 -1.92 -25.67
C ALA A 21 21.71 -2.88 -26.85
N ALA A 22 22.15 -2.40 -28.00
CA ALA A 22 22.74 -3.25 -29.04
C ALA A 22 23.60 -2.37 -29.95
N LEU A 23 24.91 -2.58 -29.87
CA LEU A 23 25.97 -2.28 -30.83
C LEU A 23 27.16 -1.53 -30.15
N ALA A 24 28.15 -2.30 -29.75
CA ALA A 24 29.55 -2.04 -30.06
C ALA A 24 30.48 -3.03 -29.33
N LEU A 25 30.76 -4.12 -29.98
CA LEU A 25 32.00 -4.85 -29.83
C LEU A 25 32.74 -4.65 -31.16
N THR A 26 33.86 -3.90 -31.16
CA THR A 26 35.10 -4.30 -31.82
C THR A 26 36.13 -3.17 -31.87
N ALA A 27 37.31 -3.56 -31.56
CA ALA A 27 38.60 -3.08 -32.08
C ALA A 27 39.47 -2.21 -31.19
N CYS A 28 40.58 -2.86 -30.87
CA CYS A 28 41.88 -2.40 -30.32
C CYS A 28 42.55 -1.21 -31.04
N GLY A 29 43.31 -0.45 -30.25
CA GLY A 29 44.64 -0.01 -30.74
C GLY A 29 44.89 1.47 -30.71
N GLY A 30 45.93 1.92 -29.96
CA GLY A 30 46.79 3.03 -30.36
C GLY A 30 46.76 4.31 -29.52
N SER A 31 47.90 4.53 -28.90
CA SER A 31 48.38 5.67 -28.09
C SER A 31 48.29 7.06 -28.71
N SER A 32 48.19 8.04 -27.84
CA SER A 32 48.98 9.26 -27.64
C SER A 32 48.22 10.58 -27.58
N SER A 33 48.35 11.19 -26.40
CA SER A 33 48.54 12.63 -26.04
C SER A 33 47.87 13.76 -26.89
N THR A 34 47.09 14.61 -26.29
CA THR A 34 47.38 15.97 -25.80
C THR A 34 46.13 16.78 -25.45
N ALA A 35 46.23 17.42 -24.36
CA ALA A 35 45.57 18.55 -23.71
C ALA A 35 44.47 19.38 -24.39
N ALA A 36 43.52 19.70 -23.49
CA ALA A 36 42.93 20.99 -23.15
C ALA A 36 41.54 21.32 -23.66
N SER A 37 40.78 21.69 -22.68
CA SER A 37 39.73 22.71 -22.62
C SER A 37 38.29 22.22 -22.40
N GLY A 38 37.88 22.40 -21.17
CA GLY A 38 36.62 22.90 -20.67
C GLY A 38 35.33 22.59 -21.43
N SER A 39 34.64 21.58 -20.97
CA SER A 39 33.19 21.49 -21.14
C SER A 39 32.64 20.90 -19.87
N THR A 40 31.85 21.68 -19.16
CA THR A 40 31.05 21.24 -18.05
C THR A 40 30.13 20.11 -18.53
N ALA A 41 30.56 18.88 -18.29
CA ALA A 41 29.69 17.74 -18.47
C ALA A 41 28.64 17.80 -17.34
N ALA A 42 27.42 18.04 -17.72
CA ALA A 42 26.28 17.71 -16.86
C ALA A 42 26.45 16.24 -16.49
N SER A 43 26.65 15.96 -15.22
CA SER A 43 26.59 14.62 -14.66
C SER A 43 25.16 14.14 -14.82
N GLY A 44 24.89 13.47 -15.93
CA GLY A 44 23.75 12.60 -16.01
C GLY A 44 23.96 11.49 -14.97
N ALA A 45 23.29 11.59 -13.85
CA ALA A 45 23.23 10.50 -12.91
C ALA A 45 22.66 9.29 -13.65
N ALA A 46 23.50 8.30 -13.90
CA ALA A 46 23.05 7.00 -14.36
C ALA A 46 22.01 6.50 -13.35
N ALA A 47 20.79 6.28 -13.81
CA ALA A 47 19.77 5.64 -12.99
C ALA A 47 20.36 4.31 -12.51
N SER A 48 20.65 4.21 -11.22
CA SER A 48 21.03 2.96 -10.59
C SER A 48 19.84 2.02 -10.70
N ALA A 49 20.04 0.88 -11.34
CA ALA A 49 19.06 -0.18 -11.35
C ALA A 49 18.96 -0.74 -9.93
N GLY A 50 17.84 -0.44 -9.25
CA GLY A 50 17.51 -0.98 -7.92
C GLY A 50 18.02 -0.12 -6.75
N GLY A 51 17.12 0.16 -5.85
CA GLY A 51 17.38 0.85 -4.59
C GLY A 51 17.12 2.36 -4.65
N GLY A 52 16.68 2.88 -3.55
CA GLY A 52 16.46 4.30 -3.30
C GLY A 52 15.20 4.51 -2.47
N VAL A 53 15.20 5.58 -1.71
CA VAL A 53 14.05 5.96 -0.89
C VAL A 53 13.17 6.92 -1.71
N LEU A 54 11.86 6.70 -1.67
CA LEU A 54 10.88 7.58 -2.31
C LEU A 54 10.37 8.61 -1.28
N ASN A 55 10.50 9.89 -1.59
CA ASN A 55 10.03 10.99 -0.76
C ASN A 55 8.60 11.36 -1.19
N VAL A 56 7.63 11.16 -0.32
CA VAL A 56 6.20 11.27 -0.61
C VAL A 56 5.56 12.34 0.25
N MET A 57 4.76 13.20 -0.36
CA MET A 57 3.94 14.17 0.35
C MET A 57 2.64 13.54 0.83
N LEU A 58 2.24 13.88 2.07
CA LEU A 58 0.88 13.71 2.59
C LEU A 58 0.23 15.09 2.78
N GLU A 59 -1.05 15.22 2.44
CA GLU A 59 -1.79 16.49 2.61
C GLU A 59 -2.17 16.76 4.08
N THR A 60 -2.33 15.69 4.87
CA THR A 60 -2.74 15.76 6.27
C THR A 60 -1.96 14.74 7.10
N GLU A 61 -1.96 14.92 8.42
CA GLU A 61 -1.44 13.91 9.35
C GLU A 61 -2.25 12.61 9.25
N VAL A 62 -1.55 11.50 9.46
CA VAL A 62 -2.19 10.18 9.64
C VAL A 62 -3.03 10.21 10.92
N GLN A 63 -4.30 9.84 10.80
CA GLN A 63 -5.23 9.84 11.94
C GLN A 63 -5.20 8.53 12.71
N SER A 64 -4.95 7.42 12.01
CA SER A 64 -4.90 6.09 12.60
C SER A 64 -4.02 5.16 11.75
N LEU A 65 -3.24 4.32 12.42
CA LEU A 65 -2.53 3.19 11.78
C LEU A 65 -3.27 1.86 12.00
N ASP A 66 -4.48 1.88 12.56
CA ASP A 66 -5.32 0.71 12.77
C ASP A 66 -6.17 0.45 11.52
N PRO A 67 -5.95 -0.65 10.78
CA PRO A 67 -6.67 -0.91 9.54
C PRO A 67 -8.19 -1.00 9.69
N GLN A 68 -8.67 -1.50 10.84
CA GLN A 68 -10.09 -1.68 11.10
C GLN A 68 -10.79 -0.41 11.60
N LEU A 69 -10.03 0.60 12.07
CA LEU A 69 -10.58 1.83 12.64
C LEU A 69 -10.21 3.09 11.85
N ALA A 70 -9.27 3.01 10.90
CA ALA A 70 -8.94 4.15 10.04
C ALA A 70 -10.14 4.54 9.16
N THR A 71 -10.33 5.87 8.97
CA THR A 71 -11.49 6.42 8.25
C THR A 71 -11.13 7.42 7.16
N ASP A 72 -9.84 7.72 6.97
CA ASP A 72 -9.37 8.72 6.02
C ASP A 72 -8.37 8.17 5.01
N GLY A 73 -8.31 8.83 3.84
CA GLY A 73 -7.49 8.38 2.72
C GLY A 73 -5.98 8.41 3.00
N THR A 74 -5.51 9.35 3.82
CA THR A 74 -4.09 9.45 4.22
C THR A 74 -3.68 8.25 5.06
N SER A 75 -4.49 7.89 6.07
CA SER A 75 -4.28 6.69 6.86
C SER A 75 -4.28 5.43 6.00
N PHE A 76 -5.26 5.28 5.10
CA PHE A 76 -5.34 4.13 4.19
C PHE A 76 -4.13 4.02 3.26
N GLU A 77 -3.64 5.14 2.71
CA GLU A 77 -2.44 5.16 1.88
C GLU A 77 -1.22 4.62 2.63
N VAL A 78 -1.02 5.05 3.87
CA VAL A 78 0.11 4.61 4.69
C VAL A 78 -0.04 3.15 5.09
N ILE A 79 -1.23 2.73 5.56
CA ILE A 79 -1.53 1.36 5.94
C ILE A 79 -1.25 0.38 4.80
N ALA A 80 -1.68 0.70 3.57
CA ALA A 80 -1.48 -0.14 2.39
C ALA A 80 -0.02 -0.35 1.99
N ASN A 81 0.93 0.40 2.54
CA ASN A 81 2.35 0.21 2.28
C ASN A 81 3.04 -0.74 3.28
N TYR A 82 2.47 -0.93 4.47
CA TYR A 82 3.05 -1.83 5.46
C TYR A 82 2.18 -3.06 5.77
N THR A 83 0.94 -3.10 5.26
CA THR A 83 0.04 -4.24 5.45
C THR A 83 -0.62 -4.63 4.13
N ASP A 84 -0.57 -5.92 3.79
CA ASP A 84 -1.27 -6.52 2.65
C ASP A 84 -2.56 -7.21 3.09
N GLY A 85 -3.57 -7.17 2.21
CA GLY A 85 -4.79 -7.96 2.30
C GLY A 85 -4.72 -9.27 1.51
N LEU A 86 -5.87 -9.93 1.31
CA LEU A 86 -5.97 -11.12 0.45
C LEU A 86 -5.65 -10.79 -1.01
N MET A 87 -6.10 -9.64 -1.49
CA MET A 87 -5.88 -9.15 -2.85
C MET A 87 -5.18 -7.80 -2.81
N GLN A 88 -4.59 -7.41 -3.93
CA GLN A 88 -4.07 -6.07 -4.20
C GLN A 88 -4.65 -5.54 -5.51
N MET A 89 -4.51 -4.26 -5.77
CA MET A 89 -4.91 -3.64 -7.03
C MET A 89 -3.70 -3.52 -7.95
N ASP A 90 -3.81 -4.04 -9.18
CA ASP A 90 -2.77 -3.88 -10.18
C ASP A 90 -2.79 -2.47 -10.81
N ALA A 91 -1.83 -2.19 -11.70
CA ALA A 91 -1.72 -0.90 -12.39
C ALA A 91 -2.93 -0.56 -13.30
N ASN A 92 -3.78 -1.53 -13.61
CA ASN A 92 -4.98 -1.36 -14.42
C ASN A 92 -6.25 -1.22 -13.57
N GLY A 93 -6.12 -1.27 -12.24
CA GLY A 93 -7.24 -1.21 -11.29
C GLY A 93 -7.94 -2.57 -11.08
N ALA A 94 -7.37 -3.67 -11.55
CA ALA A 94 -7.91 -5.01 -11.32
C ALA A 94 -7.44 -5.58 -9.98
N ALA A 95 -8.31 -6.34 -9.31
CA ALA A 95 -7.93 -7.11 -8.13
C ALA A 95 -7.10 -8.33 -8.56
N VAL A 96 -5.90 -8.46 -8.00
CA VAL A 96 -4.98 -9.58 -8.19
C VAL A 96 -4.55 -10.16 -6.86
N GLU A 97 -4.08 -11.39 -6.83
CA GLU A 97 -3.70 -12.09 -5.60
C GLU A 97 -2.52 -11.42 -4.89
N ALA A 98 -2.71 -11.10 -3.60
CA ALA A 98 -1.67 -10.63 -2.68
C ALA A 98 -1.30 -11.73 -1.67
N LEU A 99 -1.81 -11.71 -0.44
CA LEU A 99 -1.62 -12.80 0.52
C LEU A 99 -2.37 -14.08 0.13
N ALA A 100 -3.46 -13.99 -0.64
CA ALA A 100 -4.03 -15.17 -1.27
C ALA A 100 -3.07 -15.67 -2.37
N GLU A 101 -2.74 -16.95 -2.35
CA GLU A 101 -2.07 -17.65 -3.45
C GLU A 101 -3.09 -18.00 -4.53
N SER A 102 -4.28 -18.40 -4.10
CA SER A 102 -5.41 -18.74 -4.96
C SER A 102 -6.72 -18.66 -4.17
N TYR A 103 -7.83 -18.74 -4.88
CA TYR A 103 -9.15 -18.87 -4.26
C TYR A 103 -10.07 -19.77 -5.09
N GLU A 104 -11.05 -20.32 -4.42
CA GLU A 104 -12.15 -21.07 -5.00
C GLU A 104 -13.47 -20.36 -4.69
N LEU A 105 -14.39 -20.35 -5.65
CA LEU A 105 -15.74 -19.84 -5.48
C LEU A 105 -16.74 -20.98 -5.69
N SER A 106 -17.67 -21.15 -4.73
CA SER A 106 -18.74 -22.14 -4.84
C SER A 106 -19.65 -21.87 -6.05
N GLU A 107 -20.35 -22.89 -6.52
CA GLU A 107 -21.24 -22.81 -7.69
C GLU A 107 -22.37 -21.79 -7.51
N ASP A 108 -22.82 -21.56 -6.28
CA ASP A 108 -23.85 -20.57 -5.96
C ASP A 108 -23.29 -19.15 -5.78
N GLY A 109 -21.96 -18.97 -5.91
CA GLY A 109 -21.27 -17.70 -5.84
C GLY A 109 -21.24 -17.07 -4.42
N LYS A 110 -21.47 -17.85 -3.36
CA LYS A 110 -21.61 -17.33 -2.00
C LYS A 110 -20.50 -17.72 -1.04
N THR A 111 -19.66 -18.69 -1.40
CA THR A 111 -18.58 -19.15 -0.53
C THR A 111 -17.26 -19.02 -1.26
N TYR A 112 -16.37 -18.22 -0.69
CA TYR A 112 -14.97 -18.13 -1.10
C TYR A 112 -14.11 -18.97 -0.17
N THR A 113 -13.18 -19.75 -0.75
CA THR A 113 -12.13 -20.42 0.00
C THR A 113 -10.80 -19.89 -0.51
N PHE A 114 -10.09 -19.14 0.31
CA PHE A 114 -8.78 -18.60 -0.02
C PHE A 114 -7.68 -19.50 0.54
N HIS A 115 -6.64 -19.73 -0.26
CA HIS A 115 -5.40 -20.38 0.14
C HIS A 115 -4.31 -19.32 0.29
N LEU A 116 -3.66 -19.26 1.46
CA LEU A 116 -2.72 -18.21 1.79
C LEU A 116 -1.28 -18.60 1.44
N LYS A 117 -0.53 -17.65 0.92
CA LYS A 117 0.92 -17.75 0.74
C LYS A 117 1.64 -17.91 2.07
N ASP A 118 2.88 -18.40 2.00
CA ASP A 118 3.80 -18.32 3.13
C ASP A 118 4.26 -16.88 3.30
N ALA A 119 3.74 -16.21 4.31
CA ALA A 119 4.06 -14.84 4.67
C ALA A 119 4.30 -14.70 6.17
N LYS A 120 5.03 -13.65 6.55
CA LYS A 120 5.37 -13.37 7.94
C LYS A 120 5.01 -11.94 8.31
N TRP A 121 4.68 -11.75 9.56
CA TRP A 121 4.70 -10.46 10.21
C TRP A 121 6.14 -10.01 10.49
N SER A 122 6.37 -8.71 10.63
CA SER A 122 7.68 -8.12 10.88
C SER A 122 8.32 -8.53 12.21
N ASN A 123 7.57 -9.16 13.12
CA ASN A 123 8.08 -9.79 14.36
C ASN A 123 8.50 -11.27 14.16
N GLY A 124 8.35 -11.81 12.93
CA GLY A 124 8.69 -13.20 12.59
C GLY A 124 7.55 -14.21 12.75
N ASP A 125 6.40 -13.83 13.34
CA ASP A 125 5.21 -14.68 13.40
C ASP A 125 4.69 -14.96 11.98
N ALA A 126 4.13 -16.16 11.75
CA ALA A 126 3.47 -16.46 10.48
C ALA A 126 2.18 -15.67 10.32
N VAL A 127 1.87 -15.22 9.09
CA VAL A 127 0.53 -14.74 8.74
C VAL A 127 -0.36 -15.94 8.48
N THR A 128 -1.50 -15.97 9.17
CA THR A 128 -2.43 -17.10 9.16
C THR A 128 -3.86 -16.66 8.83
N ALA A 129 -4.71 -17.63 8.49
CA ALA A 129 -6.14 -17.40 8.32
C ALA A 129 -6.83 -16.87 9.59
N ALA A 130 -6.29 -17.21 10.78
CA ALA A 130 -6.81 -16.71 12.06
C ALA A 130 -6.60 -15.19 12.20
N ASP A 131 -5.55 -14.61 11.61
CA ASP A 131 -5.32 -13.16 11.63
C ASP A 131 -6.41 -12.41 10.86
N PHE A 132 -6.89 -12.98 9.75
CA PHE A 132 -8.05 -12.44 9.00
C PHE A 132 -9.35 -12.56 9.79
N VAL A 133 -9.59 -13.72 10.41
CA VAL A 133 -10.76 -13.93 11.26
C VAL A 133 -10.80 -12.90 12.37
N PHE A 134 -9.70 -12.70 13.07
CA PHE A 134 -9.60 -11.72 14.15
C PHE A 134 -9.81 -10.29 13.66
N GLY A 135 -9.13 -9.88 12.59
CA GLY A 135 -9.28 -8.53 12.02
C GLY A 135 -10.73 -8.21 11.60
N TRP A 136 -11.39 -9.15 10.91
CA TRP A 136 -12.76 -8.95 10.45
C TRP A 136 -13.78 -9.00 11.59
N GLN A 137 -13.61 -9.88 12.58
CA GLN A 137 -14.44 -9.88 13.78
C GLN A 137 -14.32 -8.57 14.55
N ARG A 138 -13.08 -8.03 14.64
CA ARG A 138 -12.83 -6.75 15.27
C ARG A 138 -13.50 -5.59 14.53
N ALA A 139 -13.51 -5.61 13.18
CA ALA A 139 -14.16 -4.58 12.37
C ALA A 139 -15.69 -4.54 12.55
N VAL A 140 -16.35 -5.67 12.78
CA VAL A 140 -17.81 -5.74 12.99
C VAL A 140 -18.23 -5.69 14.45
N ASP A 141 -17.30 -5.75 15.40
CA ASP A 141 -17.60 -5.68 16.83
C ASP A 141 -18.14 -4.28 17.19
N PRO A 142 -19.39 -4.15 17.66
CA PRO A 142 -19.95 -2.86 18.03
C PRO A 142 -19.19 -2.16 19.16
N ALA A 143 -18.41 -2.89 19.96
CA ALA A 143 -17.57 -2.31 21.00
C ALA A 143 -16.42 -1.45 20.43
N ASN A 144 -15.96 -1.74 19.21
CA ASN A 144 -14.91 -1.01 18.53
C ASN A 144 -15.42 0.21 17.74
N ALA A 145 -16.73 0.28 17.49
CA ALA A 145 -17.40 1.38 16.77
C ALA A 145 -16.72 1.72 15.42
N SER A 146 -16.26 0.71 14.67
CA SER A 146 -15.64 0.93 13.35
C SER A 146 -16.62 1.58 12.40
N GLU A 147 -16.29 2.75 11.86
CA GLU A 147 -17.13 3.47 10.90
C GLU A 147 -17.26 2.71 9.57
N TYR A 148 -16.30 1.85 9.24
CA TYR A 148 -16.30 1.04 8.03
C TYR A 148 -16.83 -0.40 8.24
N ALA A 149 -17.43 -0.71 9.39
CA ALA A 149 -18.07 -2.01 9.64
C ALA A 149 -19.09 -2.38 8.56
N TYR A 150 -19.81 -1.39 8.00
CA TYR A 150 -20.78 -1.58 6.91
C TYR A 150 -20.17 -2.17 5.64
N MET A 151 -18.85 -2.06 5.45
CA MET A 151 -18.14 -2.69 4.33
C MET A 151 -18.28 -4.20 4.36
N LEU A 152 -18.35 -4.82 5.55
CA LEU A 152 -18.57 -6.26 5.69
C LEU A 152 -20.07 -6.61 5.57
N SER A 153 -20.99 -5.80 6.13
CA SER A 153 -22.42 -6.10 6.15
C SER A 153 -23.14 -5.73 4.85
N ASP A 154 -23.11 -4.44 4.48
CA ASP A 154 -23.93 -3.90 3.39
C ASP A 154 -23.25 -4.06 2.03
N ILE A 155 -21.94 -3.91 1.97
CA ILE A 155 -21.17 -3.96 0.73
C ILE A 155 -20.68 -5.38 0.45
N GLY A 156 -20.00 -6.00 1.43
CA GLY A 156 -19.41 -7.34 1.30
C GLY A 156 -20.39 -8.48 1.51
N GLN A 157 -21.57 -8.19 2.11
CA GLN A 157 -22.63 -9.19 2.36
C GLN A 157 -22.15 -10.40 3.15
N VAL A 158 -21.17 -10.23 4.05
CA VAL A 158 -20.66 -11.32 4.88
C VAL A 158 -21.75 -11.81 5.83
N VAL A 159 -21.96 -13.12 5.89
CA VAL A 159 -22.99 -13.75 6.73
C VAL A 159 -22.87 -13.26 8.17
N ASN A 160 -23.99 -12.90 8.77
CA ASN A 160 -24.16 -12.40 10.13
C ASN A 160 -23.52 -11.04 10.44
N ALA A 161 -22.77 -10.40 9.53
CA ALA A 161 -22.11 -9.12 9.82
C ALA A 161 -23.11 -8.05 10.30
N ALA A 162 -24.26 -7.89 9.64
CA ALA A 162 -25.29 -6.91 10.04
C ALA A 162 -25.88 -7.20 11.44
N ASP A 163 -26.13 -8.47 11.75
CA ASP A 163 -26.66 -8.89 13.06
C ASP A 163 -25.65 -8.64 14.19
N ILE A 164 -24.37 -8.84 13.92
CA ILE A 164 -23.27 -8.60 14.87
C ILE A 164 -23.13 -7.10 15.13
N ILE A 165 -23.06 -6.27 14.07
CA ILE A 165 -23.00 -4.81 14.18
C ILE A 165 -24.19 -4.26 14.98
N ALA A 166 -25.38 -4.85 14.80
CA ALA A 166 -26.58 -4.52 15.57
C ALA A 166 -26.57 -5.05 17.02
N GLY A 167 -25.53 -5.79 17.42
CA GLY A 167 -25.42 -6.38 18.76
C GLY A 167 -26.35 -7.58 19.02
N SER A 168 -26.95 -8.17 17.97
CA SER A 168 -27.90 -9.28 18.11
C SER A 168 -27.23 -10.66 18.03
N LYS A 169 -25.95 -10.73 17.58
CA LYS A 169 -25.14 -11.94 17.53
C LYS A 169 -23.73 -11.67 18.06
N PRO A 170 -23.05 -12.71 18.58
CA PRO A 170 -21.65 -12.59 18.97
C PRO A 170 -20.73 -12.51 17.73
N VAL A 171 -19.58 -11.87 17.85
CA VAL A 171 -18.60 -11.71 16.76
C VAL A 171 -18.11 -13.04 16.19
N THR A 172 -18.12 -14.10 16.99
CA THR A 172 -17.73 -15.46 16.59
C THR A 172 -18.69 -16.11 15.57
N ASP A 173 -19.88 -15.55 15.37
CA ASP A 173 -20.85 -16.03 14.38
C ASP A 173 -20.64 -15.41 12.99
N LEU A 174 -19.64 -14.52 12.81
CA LEU A 174 -19.33 -13.92 11.52
C LEU A 174 -19.02 -15.02 10.49
N GLY A 175 -19.53 -14.87 9.28
CA GLY A 175 -19.33 -15.81 8.16
C GLY A 175 -17.89 -15.86 7.63
N ILE A 176 -16.93 -15.99 8.54
CA ILE A 176 -15.50 -16.17 8.24
C ILE A 176 -14.91 -17.25 9.14
N THR A 177 -14.12 -18.16 8.59
CA THR A 177 -13.56 -19.29 9.33
C THR A 177 -12.15 -19.60 8.85
N ALA A 178 -11.20 -19.68 9.79
CA ALA A 178 -9.92 -20.32 9.57
C ALA A 178 -10.12 -21.86 9.60
N VAL A 179 -10.09 -22.48 8.42
CA VAL A 179 -10.21 -23.96 8.31
C VAL A 179 -8.95 -24.63 8.84
N ASP A 180 -7.82 -24.00 8.51
CA ASP A 180 -6.48 -24.27 9.03
C ASP A 180 -5.66 -22.98 8.93
N ASP A 181 -4.36 -23.02 9.22
CA ASP A 181 -3.49 -21.83 9.21
C ASP A 181 -3.41 -21.14 7.84
N LYS A 182 -3.65 -21.88 6.74
CA LYS A 182 -3.49 -21.39 5.37
C LYS A 182 -4.78 -21.39 4.56
N THR A 183 -5.88 -21.80 5.13
CA THR A 183 -7.16 -21.89 4.44
C THR A 183 -8.20 -21.05 5.15
N LEU A 184 -8.63 -19.98 4.48
CA LEU A 184 -9.67 -19.06 4.95
C LEU A 184 -10.95 -19.26 4.15
N LYS A 185 -12.06 -19.55 4.85
CA LYS A 185 -13.40 -19.64 4.24
C LYS A 185 -14.22 -18.42 4.60
N VAL A 186 -14.88 -17.81 3.60
CA VAL A 186 -15.79 -16.68 3.76
C VAL A 186 -17.13 -16.99 3.14
N GLU A 187 -18.21 -16.74 3.87
CA GLU A 187 -19.59 -17.02 3.47
C GLU A 187 -20.38 -15.71 3.33
N LEU A 188 -21.06 -15.55 2.20
CA LEU A 188 -21.85 -14.37 1.84
C LEU A 188 -23.34 -14.68 1.85
N ASN A 189 -24.18 -13.70 2.21
CA ASN A 189 -25.64 -13.81 2.14
C ASN A 189 -26.13 -13.94 0.69
N VAL A 190 -25.50 -13.21 -0.22
CA VAL A 190 -25.78 -13.20 -1.67
C VAL A 190 -24.48 -13.18 -2.46
N PRO A 191 -24.50 -13.60 -3.73
CA PRO A 191 -23.32 -13.45 -4.59
C PRO A 191 -22.96 -11.99 -4.80
N VAL A 192 -21.66 -11.64 -4.62
CA VAL A 192 -21.12 -10.29 -4.78
C VAL A 192 -20.02 -10.32 -5.83
N SER A 193 -20.30 -9.82 -7.03
CA SER A 193 -19.37 -9.91 -8.18
C SER A 193 -18.07 -9.11 -8.00
N TYR A 194 -18.09 -8.08 -7.16
CA TYR A 194 -16.95 -7.22 -6.84
C TYR A 194 -16.28 -7.58 -5.51
N PHE A 195 -16.61 -8.74 -4.90
CA PHE A 195 -16.10 -9.11 -3.57
C PHE A 195 -14.57 -9.09 -3.50
N LEU A 196 -13.88 -9.62 -4.51
CA LEU A 196 -12.43 -9.62 -4.56
C LEU A 196 -11.82 -8.22 -4.53
N SER A 197 -12.51 -7.23 -5.14
CA SER A 197 -12.05 -5.84 -5.10
C SER A 197 -12.19 -5.17 -3.72
N LEU A 198 -12.95 -5.75 -2.81
CA LEU A 198 -13.01 -5.28 -1.42
C LEU A 198 -11.79 -5.73 -0.62
N MET A 199 -11.13 -6.82 -1.02
CA MET A 199 -10.06 -7.47 -0.25
C MET A 199 -8.74 -6.68 -0.20
N TYR A 200 -8.60 -5.62 -1.01
CA TYR A 200 -7.48 -4.68 -0.89
C TYR A 200 -7.83 -3.41 -0.11
N PHE A 201 -9.03 -3.34 0.48
CA PHE A 201 -9.42 -2.23 1.35
C PHE A 201 -9.00 -2.53 2.80
N PRO A 202 -8.38 -1.58 3.53
CA PRO A 202 -7.75 -1.84 4.83
C PRO A 202 -8.65 -2.51 5.88
N THR A 203 -9.95 -2.22 5.92
CA THR A 203 -10.89 -2.86 6.86
C THR A 203 -10.90 -4.39 6.76
N PHE A 204 -10.53 -4.95 5.58
CA PHE A 204 -10.44 -6.41 5.35
C PHE A 204 -9.03 -6.98 5.58
N TYR A 205 -8.07 -6.18 6.06
CA TYR A 205 -6.72 -6.65 6.29
C TYR A 205 -6.61 -7.56 7.53
N PRO A 206 -5.62 -8.45 7.56
CA PRO A 206 -5.38 -9.29 8.72
C PRO A 206 -4.84 -8.49 9.89
N MET A 207 -4.97 -9.01 11.11
CA MET A 207 -4.38 -8.46 12.32
C MET A 207 -3.84 -9.57 13.20
N ASN A 208 -2.58 -9.46 13.61
CA ASN A 208 -1.98 -10.41 14.56
C ASN A 208 -2.58 -10.19 15.94
N GLN A 209 -3.45 -11.13 16.36
CA GLN A 209 -4.21 -11.01 17.61
C GLN A 209 -3.27 -10.90 18.83
N LYS A 210 -2.25 -11.76 18.90
CA LYS A 210 -1.31 -11.77 20.03
C LYS A 210 -0.58 -10.44 20.20
N PHE A 211 -0.15 -9.85 19.08
CA PHE A 211 0.51 -8.56 19.11
C PHE A 211 -0.47 -7.44 19.48
N PHE A 212 -1.66 -7.43 18.87
CA PHE A 212 -2.72 -6.48 19.21
C PHE A 212 -3.03 -6.49 20.71
N GLU A 213 -3.24 -7.67 21.30
CA GLU A 213 -3.51 -7.83 22.73
C GLU A 213 -2.34 -7.36 23.61
N SER A 214 -1.09 -7.47 23.13
CA SER A 214 0.08 -6.97 23.86
C SER A 214 0.20 -5.44 23.85
N CYS A 215 -0.31 -4.78 22.81
CA CYS A 215 -0.35 -3.31 22.69
C CYS A 215 -1.54 -2.70 23.45
N GLY A 216 -2.66 -3.41 23.54
CA GLY A 216 -3.89 -2.90 24.13
C GLY A 216 -4.34 -1.59 23.45
N ASP A 217 -4.69 -0.58 24.26
CA ASP A 217 -5.20 0.71 23.78
C ASP A 217 -4.16 1.53 22.99
N THR A 218 -2.89 1.11 22.92
CA THR A 218 -1.85 1.81 22.18
C THR A 218 -1.66 1.26 20.76
N TYR A 219 -2.36 0.19 20.37
CA TYR A 219 -2.24 -0.35 19.01
C TYR A 219 -2.54 0.72 17.96
N GLY A 220 -1.68 0.80 16.93
CA GLY A 220 -1.85 1.74 15.83
C GLY A 220 -1.53 3.20 16.15
N THR A 221 -0.86 3.50 17.27
CA THR A 221 -0.52 4.87 17.65
C THR A 221 0.93 5.26 17.37
N SER A 222 1.83 4.29 17.21
CA SER A 222 3.25 4.53 16.91
C SER A 222 3.85 3.39 16.10
N ALA A 223 5.07 3.56 15.60
CA ALA A 223 5.79 2.53 14.87
C ALA A 223 5.95 1.23 15.67
N ASP A 224 6.18 1.32 16.97
CA ASP A 224 6.36 0.17 17.86
C ASP A 224 5.05 -0.58 18.16
N THR A 225 3.90 0.01 17.81
CA THR A 225 2.57 -0.55 18.10
C THR A 225 1.82 -1.02 16.86
N VAL A 226 2.53 -1.20 15.74
CA VAL A 226 2.03 -1.84 14.51
C VAL A 226 2.95 -2.97 14.07
N LEU A 227 2.41 -3.98 13.40
CA LEU A 227 3.18 -4.99 12.69
C LEU A 227 2.94 -4.85 11.19
N SER A 228 3.98 -5.12 10.42
CA SER A 228 3.92 -5.13 8.97
C SER A 228 3.92 -6.57 8.45
N ASN A 229 3.12 -6.84 7.43
CA ASN A 229 3.20 -8.05 6.60
C ASN A 229 3.33 -7.69 5.12
N GLY A 230 3.32 -6.38 4.80
CA GLY A 230 3.45 -5.81 3.46
C GLY A 230 4.89 -5.51 3.06
N ALA A 231 5.02 -4.76 1.96
CA ALA A 231 6.30 -4.47 1.30
C ALA A 231 7.28 -3.65 2.16
N PHE A 232 6.79 -2.87 3.12
CA PHE A 232 7.60 -2.01 3.98
C PHE A 232 7.29 -2.23 5.46
N VAL A 233 8.24 -1.88 6.31
CA VAL A 233 8.12 -1.86 7.77
C VAL A 233 8.22 -0.41 8.24
N MET A 234 7.30 0.03 9.07
CA MET A 234 7.34 1.34 9.70
C MET A 234 8.45 1.37 10.76
N THR A 235 9.38 2.31 10.64
CA THR A 235 10.54 2.41 11.54
C THR A 235 10.52 3.62 12.43
N SER A 236 9.76 4.65 12.02
CA SER A 236 9.61 5.85 12.83
C SER A 236 8.22 6.45 12.59
N TYR A 237 7.40 6.47 13.59
CA TYR A 237 6.13 7.18 13.63
C TYR A 237 5.72 7.40 15.08
N GLU A 238 5.37 8.64 15.41
CA GLU A 238 4.78 9.04 16.68
C GLU A 238 3.46 9.80 16.43
N PRO A 239 2.55 9.87 17.39
CA PRO A 239 1.29 10.60 17.22
C PRO A 239 1.50 12.04 16.73
N ALA A 240 0.78 12.42 15.69
CA ALA A 240 0.89 13.72 15.01
C ALA A 240 2.27 13.99 14.37
N ALA A 241 3.02 12.94 14.01
CA ALA A 241 4.26 13.10 13.26
C ALA A 241 3.99 13.80 11.92
N THR A 242 4.83 14.77 11.58
CA THR A 242 4.80 15.47 10.29
C THR A 242 5.83 14.90 9.29
N ALA A 243 6.68 13.98 9.75
CA ALA A 243 7.60 13.20 8.92
C ALA A 243 7.84 11.85 9.58
N PHE A 244 7.91 10.79 8.78
CA PHE A 244 8.18 9.42 9.23
C PHE A 244 8.66 8.55 8.07
N GLU A 245 9.21 7.40 8.41
CA GLU A 245 9.91 6.53 7.47
C GLU A 245 9.39 5.09 7.54
N LEU A 246 9.32 4.48 6.35
CA LEU A 246 9.16 3.05 6.18
C LEU A 246 10.38 2.51 5.43
N VAL A 247 10.91 1.37 5.85
CA VAL A 247 12.00 0.67 5.17
C VAL A 247 11.51 -0.59 4.49
N LYS A 248 12.20 -1.03 3.44
CA LYS A 248 11.87 -2.28 2.75
C LYS A 248 11.81 -3.45 3.73
N ASN A 249 10.74 -4.22 3.66
CA ASN A 249 10.60 -5.45 4.42
C ASN A 249 11.36 -6.60 3.73
N ALA A 250 12.48 -7.03 4.33
CA ALA A 250 13.31 -8.10 3.78
C ALA A 250 12.62 -9.47 3.84
N ASP A 251 11.66 -9.66 4.76
CA ASP A 251 10.89 -10.90 4.93
C ASP A 251 9.55 -10.88 4.18
N TYR A 252 9.30 -9.85 3.35
CA TYR A 252 8.11 -9.79 2.53
C TYR A 252 8.07 -10.93 1.52
N TYR A 253 6.94 -11.62 1.40
CA TYR A 253 6.81 -12.81 0.54
C TYR A 253 7.11 -12.54 -0.96
N ASP A 254 7.07 -11.28 -1.40
CA ASP A 254 7.36 -10.86 -2.77
C ASP A 254 8.45 -9.76 -2.82
N ALA A 255 9.43 -9.84 -1.89
CA ALA A 255 10.49 -8.83 -1.72
C ALA A 255 11.31 -8.56 -2.99
N ASP A 256 11.44 -9.55 -3.86
CA ASP A 256 12.19 -9.43 -5.13
C ASP A 256 11.54 -8.45 -6.12
N ARG A 257 10.22 -8.25 -6.02
CA ARG A 257 9.50 -7.26 -6.85
C ARG A 257 9.62 -5.83 -6.34
N ILE A 258 10.02 -5.65 -5.09
CA ILE A 258 10.12 -4.32 -4.48
C ILE A 258 11.48 -3.72 -4.80
N ALA A 259 11.49 -2.73 -5.70
CA ALA A 259 12.72 -2.06 -6.12
C ALA A 259 13.18 -0.96 -5.15
N LEU A 260 12.26 -0.38 -4.36
CA LEU A 260 12.56 0.69 -3.41
C LEU A 260 13.17 0.15 -2.12
N ASP A 261 14.08 0.92 -1.53
CA ASP A 261 14.66 0.63 -0.21
C ASP A 261 13.78 1.15 0.93
N GLY A 262 12.90 2.13 0.65
CA GLY A 262 12.02 2.71 1.65
C GLY A 262 11.16 3.86 1.13
N LEU A 263 10.35 4.40 2.02
CA LEU A 263 9.46 5.54 1.81
C LEU A 263 9.71 6.57 2.92
N ASN A 264 9.91 7.84 2.55
CA ASN A 264 9.91 8.96 3.47
C ASN A 264 8.63 9.75 3.27
N TYR A 265 7.80 9.82 4.26
CA TYR A 265 6.59 10.62 4.26
C TYR A 265 6.82 11.99 4.89
N GLN A 266 6.28 13.04 4.28
CA GLN A 266 6.29 14.40 4.79
C GLN A 266 4.89 14.99 4.68
N VAL A 267 4.35 15.48 5.80
CA VAL A 267 3.05 16.20 5.81
C VAL A 267 3.28 17.63 5.39
N ILE A 268 2.76 18.01 4.23
CA ILE A 268 2.85 19.36 3.68
C ILE A 268 1.44 19.82 3.30
N LYS A 269 0.84 20.69 4.11
CA LYS A 269 -0.54 21.15 3.97
C LYS A 269 -0.73 22.24 2.92
N ASP A 270 0.33 23.00 2.65
CA ASP A 270 0.31 24.05 1.63
C ASP A 270 0.75 23.48 0.28
N SER A 271 -0.16 23.46 -0.68
CA SER A 271 0.09 22.89 -2.01
C SER A 271 1.17 23.63 -2.79
N GLN A 272 1.36 24.95 -2.56
CA GLN A 272 2.43 25.70 -3.22
C GLN A 272 3.80 25.33 -2.66
N GLN A 273 3.89 25.13 -1.34
CA GLN A 273 5.10 24.63 -0.69
C GLN A 273 5.42 23.21 -1.21
N ALA A 274 4.41 22.35 -1.33
CA ALA A 274 4.58 20.98 -1.84
C ALA A 274 5.13 20.97 -3.27
N LEU A 275 4.58 21.82 -4.17
CA LEU A 275 5.07 21.97 -5.53
C LEU A 275 6.54 22.48 -5.56
N MET A 276 6.86 23.46 -4.72
CA MET A 276 8.24 23.97 -4.60
C MET A 276 9.21 22.88 -4.09
N SER A 277 8.81 22.10 -3.08
CA SER A 277 9.64 20.98 -2.58
C SER A 277 9.88 19.92 -3.66
N TYR A 278 8.86 19.61 -4.47
CA TYR A 278 9.02 18.73 -5.63
C TYR A 278 10.01 19.32 -6.65
N GLN A 279 9.85 20.61 -7.02
CA GLN A 279 10.73 21.28 -7.98
C GLN A 279 12.19 21.37 -7.51
N ASN A 280 12.40 21.51 -6.20
CA ASN A 280 13.72 21.52 -5.58
C ASN A 280 14.34 20.12 -5.46
N GLY A 281 13.55 19.05 -5.63
CA GLY A 281 14.01 17.67 -5.50
C GLY A 281 13.93 17.10 -4.09
N ASP A 282 13.24 17.78 -3.16
CA ASP A 282 13.00 17.30 -1.79
C ASP A 282 11.89 16.25 -1.75
N LEU A 283 10.98 16.26 -2.75
CA LEU A 283 9.93 15.27 -2.96
C LEU A 283 10.10 14.59 -4.34
N ASP A 284 9.76 13.32 -4.41
CA ASP A 284 9.68 12.54 -5.65
C ASP A 284 8.24 12.50 -6.20
N ILE A 285 7.25 12.71 -5.34
CA ILE A 285 5.81 12.73 -5.68
C ILE A 285 5.14 13.88 -4.92
N THR A 286 4.29 14.63 -5.61
CA THR A 286 3.44 15.65 -5.00
C THR A 286 2.04 15.65 -5.60
N LEU A 287 1.07 16.13 -4.83
CA LEU A 287 -0.30 16.36 -5.28
C LEU A 287 -0.44 17.78 -5.80
N LEU A 288 -1.25 17.96 -6.84
CA LEU A 288 -1.50 19.27 -7.45
C LEU A 288 -2.97 19.65 -7.30
N ASN A 289 -3.22 20.91 -6.97
CA ASN A 289 -4.55 21.49 -7.11
C ASN A 289 -4.81 21.92 -8.58
N GLY A 290 -6.06 22.31 -8.90
CA GLY A 290 -6.46 22.65 -10.27
C GLY A 290 -5.70 23.82 -10.88
N GLU A 291 -5.30 24.83 -10.08
CA GLU A 291 -4.54 25.99 -10.56
C GLU A 291 -3.09 25.61 -10.87
N GLN A 292 -2.50 24.74 -10.08
CA GLN A 292 -1.14 24.23 -10.29
C GLN A 292 -1.04 23.34 -11.53
N VAL A 293 -2.09 22.55 -11.82
CA VAL A 293 -2.14 21.75 -13.06
C VAL A 293 -1.98 22.62 -14.30
N GLU A 294 -2.64 23.78 -14.36
CA GLU A 294 -2.49 24.70 -15.49
C GLU A 294 -1.06 25.25 -15.63
N GLN A 295 -0.32 25.35 -14.51
CA GLN A 295 1.08 25.82 -14.52
C GLN A 295 2.07 24.76 -15.02
N VAL A 296 1.78 23.47 -14.78
CA VAL A 296 2.71 22.37 -15.05
C VAL A 296 2.24 21.38 -16.12
N LYS A 297 1.09 21.63 -16.76
CA LYS A 297 0.51 20.70 -17.75
C LYS A 297 1.41 20.41 -18.96
N ASP A 298 2.30 21.35 -19.29
CA ASP A 298 3.26 21.22 -20.38
C ASP A 298 4.64 20.71 -19.89
N ASP A 299 4.79 20.45 -18.58
CA ASP A 299 6.01 19.86 -18.02
C ASP A 299 6.09 18.36 -18.40
N PRO A 300 7.22 17.90 -18.98
CA PRO A 300 7.38 16.49 -19.34
C PRO A 300 7.33 15.54 -18.14
N GLU A 301 7.53 16.02 -16.92
CA GLU A 301 7.40 15.23 -15.69
C GLU A 301 5.94 15.15 -15.19
N PHE A 302 5.04 15.97 -15.75
CA PHE A 302 3.63 15.92 -15.37
C PHE A 302 2.98 14.65 -15.91
N THR A 303 2.49 13.83 -14.99
CA THR A 303 1.74 12.62 -15.31
C THR A 303 0.36 12.71 -14.66
N SER A 304 -0.68 12.66 -15.48
CA SER A 304 -2.06 12.56 -15.01
C SER A 304 -2.37 11.09 -14.71
N VAL A 305 -2.50 10.75 -13.45
CA VAL A 305 -3.02 9.44 -13.04
C VAL A 305 -4.54 9.51 -13.07
N GLY A 306 -5.19 8.61 -13.80
CA GLY A 306 -6.65 8.57 -13.90
C GLY A 306 -7.25 9.46 -15.01
N ALA A 307 -6.51 9.75 -16.06
CA ALA A 307 -7.00 10.45 -17.26
C ALA A 307 -8.02 9.62 -18.08
N GLY A 308 -8.64 8.64 -17.52
CA GLY A 308 -9.59 7.74 -18.16
C GLY A 308 -11.00 7.87 -17.63
N TYR A 309 -11.54 9.11 -17.60
CA TYR A 309 -12.97 9.32 -17.31
C TYR A 309 -13.59 10.22 -18.35
#